data_28d07c2d4ce9ba36b22f908b48cf3e50
#
_entry.id   28d07c2d4ce9ba36b22f908b48cf3e50
#
_cell.length_a   1.000
_cell.length_b   1.000
_cell.length_c   1.000
_cell.angle_alpha   90.00
_cell.angle_beta   90.00
_cell.angle_gamma   90.00
#
_symmetry.space_group_name_H-M   'P 1'
#
loop_
_entity.id
_entity.type
_entity.pdbx_description
1 polymer ?
#
loop_
_entity_poly.entity_id
_entity_poly.type
_entity_poly.pdbx_seq_one_letter_code
_entity_poly.pdbx_strand_id
1 'polypeptide(L)'
;MPVYLAGVSMGASTVLMASELDLPGNVRGILADCGFTSADDIWRHVARNNLHISYNLRGSIADSLCKKRIHMGAKDCSTTQALKNCRLPVLFAHGTEDHFVPVEMTYRNYGACSAPKRLLIVPGADHGMSYYLEKDRYEQMTLEFFRDYDRTRGISGLPQ
;
A
#
# COMPACT_ATOMS: atom_id res chain seq x y z
N MET A 1 -20.88 9.73 6.38
CA MET A 1 -19.55 10.15 6.90
C MET A 1 -18.49 9.59 5.97
N PRO A 2 -17.47 10.35 5.54
CA PRO A 2 -16.38 9.85 4.74
C PRO A 2 -15.54 8.81 5.53
N VAL A 3 -15.04 7.82 4.83
CA VAL A 3 -14.19 6.76 5.37
C VAL A 3 -12.88 6.71 4.56
N TYR A 4 -11.76 6.56 5.22
CA TYR A 4 -10.46 6.32 4.61
C TYR A 4 -9.93 4.99 5.08
N LEU A 5 -9.41 4.19 4.16
CA LEU A 5 -8.71 2.96 4.50
C LEU A 5 -7.25 3.29 4.78
N ALA A 6 -6.76 2.95 5.96
CA ALA A 6 -5.37 3.19 6.33
C ALA A 6 -4.69 1.90 6.76
N GLY A 7 -3.42 1.74 6.41
CA GLY A 7 -2.64 0.58 6.80
C GLY A 7 -1.14 0.83 6.78
N VAL A 8 -0.43 0.08 7.60
CA VAL A 8 1.04 0.07 7.69
C VAL A 8 1.53 -1.33 7.34
N SER A 9 2.59 -1.44 6.57
CA SER A 9 3.23 -2.71 6.20
C SER A 9 2.24 -3.68 5.52
N MET A 10 1.98 -4.83 6.11
CA MET A 10 0.98 -5.78 5.62
C MET A 10 -0.42 -5.15 5.53
N GLY A 11 -0.79 -4.29 6.48
CA GLY A 11 -2.04 -3.53 6.45
C GLY A 11 -2.10 -2.58 5.26
N ALA A 12 -1.00 -1.92 4.90
CA ALA A 12 -0.91 -1.08 3.70
C ALA A 12 -1.15 -1.90 2.43
N SER A 13 -0.49 -3.05 2.29
CA SER A 13 -0.71 -3.95 1.15
C SER A 13 -2.15 -4.46 1.09
N THR A 14 -2.76 -4.75 2.24
CA THR A 14 -4.16 -5.17 2.33
C THR A 14 -5.12 -4.10 1.82
N VAL A 15 -4.98 -2.84 2.26
CA VAL A 15 -5.87 -1.75 1.81
C VAL A 15 -5.63 -1.38 0.34
N LEU A 16 -4.39 -1.53 -0.16
CA LEU A 16 -4.09 -1.37 -1.57
C LEU A 16 -4.76 -2.46 -2.43
N MET A 17 -4.74 -3.72 -2.01
CA MET A 17 -5.46 -4.80 -2.69
C MET A 17 -6.97 -4.63 -2.62
N ALA A 18 -7.50 -4.14 -1.50
CA ALA A 18 -8.93 -3.85 -1.36
C ALA A 18 -9.43 -2.77 -2.34
N SER A 19 -8.55 -1.98 -2.95
CA SER A 19 -8.90 -0.93 -3.91
C SER A 19 -9.57 -1.44 -5.19
N GLU A 20 -9.45 -2.72 -5.52
CA GLU A 20 -10.10 -3.34 -6.67
C GLU A 20 -11.50 -3.91 -6.36
N LEU A 21 -11.88 -3.92 -5.07
CA LEU A 21 -13.19 -4.39 -4.64
C LEU A 21 -14.26 -3.30 -4.87
N ASP A 22 -15.52 -3.73 -4.95
CA ASP A 22 -16.65 -2.82 -4.96
C ASP A 22 -16.88 -2.28 -3.54
N LEU A 23 -16.22 -1.16 -3.24
CA LEU A 23 -16.23 -0.54 -1.93
C LEU A 23 -17.43 0.42 -1.79
N PRO A 24 -17.97 0.58 -0.56
CA PRO A 24 -19.05 1.53 -0.30
C PRO A 24 -18.70 2.95 -0.78
N GLY A 25 -19.69 3.66 -1.34
CA GLY A 25 -19.49 4.98 -1.94
C GLY A 25 -19.02 6.09 -1.00
N ASN A 26 -19.02 5.84 0.31
CA ASN A 26 -18.44 6.74 1.31
C ASN A 26 -16.94 6.50 1.57
N VAL A 27 -16.32 5.48 0.99
CA VAL A 27 -14.87 5.31 1.01
C VAL A 27 -14.26 6.35 0.07
N ARG A 28 -13.38 7.20 0.59
CA ARG A 28 -12.86 8.39 -0.08
C ARG A 28 -11.42 8.30 -0.53
N GLY A 29 -10.63 7.45 0.09
CA GLY A 29 -9.23 7.28 -0.27
C GLY A 29 -8.51 6.26 0.60
N ILE A 30 -7.24 6.06 0.28
CA ILE A 30 -6.37 5.07 0.91
C ILE A 30 -5.10 5.76 1.38
N LEU A 31 -4.65 5.43 2.60
CA LEU A 31 -3.33 5.77 3.12
C LEU A 31 -2.56 4.48 3.33
N ALA A 32 -1.45 4.33 2.62
CA ALA A 32 -0.64 3.12 2.63
C ALA A 32 0.81 3.44 2.98
N ASP A 33 1.26 3.05 4.18
CA ASP A 33 2.62 3.26 4.66
C ASP A 33 3.42 1.95 4.62
N CYS A 34 4.60 1.99 4.00
CA CYS A 34 5.56 0.91 3.81
C CYS A 34 4.95 -0.43 3.30
N GLY A 35 4.00 -0.33 2.34
CA GLY A 35 3.36 -1.50 1.73
C GLY A 35 4.23 -2.20 0.70
N PHE A 36 4.20 -3.53 0.67
CA PHE A 36 4.90 -4.36 -0.33
C PHE A 36 4.04 -4.61 -1.57
N THR A 37 4.67 -5.08 -2.66
CA THR A 37 4.04 -5.29 -3.98
C THR A 37 3.27 -6.60 -4.12
N SER A 38 3.75 -7.65 -3.48
CA SER A 38 3.09 -8.97 -3.41
C SER A 38 3.64 -9.81 -2.27
N ALA A 39 2.91 -10.84 -1.85
CA ALA A 39 3.40 -11.79 -0.86
C ALA A 39 4.66 -12.52 -1.37
N ASP A 40 4.74 -12.88 -2.66
CA ASP A 40 5.92 -13.51 -3.26
C ASP A 40 7.14 -12.59 -3.22
N ASP A 41 6.97 -11.30 -3.58
CA ASP A 41 8.06 -10.33 -3.60
C ASP A 41 8.64 -10.11 -2.20
N ILE A 42 7.80 -9.90 -1.18
CA ILE A 42 8.29 -9.67 0.19
C ILE A 42 8.91 -10.93 0.79
N TRP A 43 8.33 -12.11 0.59
CA TRP A 43 8.91 -13.36 1.08
C TRP A 43 10.25 -13.65 0.42
N ARG A 44 10.38 -13.39 -0.88
CA ARG A 44 11.65 -13.51 -1.61
C ARG A 44 12.71 -12.55 -1.06
N HIS A 45 12.32 -11.29 -0.80
CA HIS A 45 13.21 -10.29 -0.24
C HIS A 45 13.69 -10.70 1.15
N VAL A 46 12.80 -11.07 2.06
CA VAL A 46 13.12 -11.48 3.44
C VAL A 46 13.96 -12.74 3.45
N ALA A 47 13.62 -13.73 2.64
CA ALA A 47 14.41 -14.96 2.55
C ALA A 47 15.86 -14.68 2.13
N ARG A 48 16.05 -13.81 1.13
CA ARG A 48 17.36 -13.50 0.57
C ARG A 48 18.17 -12.59 1.48
N ASN A 49 17.59 -11.47 1.91
CA ASN A 49 18.34 -10.37 2.53
C ASN A 49 18.35 -10.43 4.06
N ASN A 50 17.30 -10.96 4.69
CA ASN A 50 17.23 -11.02 6.14
C ASN A 50 17.58 -12.41 6.69
N LEU A 51 17.20 -13.48 5.99
CA LEU A 51 17.44 -14.86 6.44
C LEU A 51 18.61 -15.55 5.73
N HIS A 52 19.13 -14.96 4.63
CA HIS A 52 20.20 -15.51 3.80
C HIS A 52 19.93 -16.96 3.31
N ILE A 53 18.67 -17.26 2.98
CA ILE A 53 18.25 -18.60 2.52
C ILE A 53 17.73 -18.55 1.08
N SER A 54 17.90 -19.66 0.35
CA SER A 54 17.32 -19.81 -0.98
C SER A 54 15.78 -19.87 -0.90
N TYR A 55 15.13 -19.00 -1.67
CA TYR A 55 13.66 -18.92 -1.72
C TYR A 55 13.02 -19.91 -2.68
N ASN A 56 13.68 -20.30 -3.76
CA ASN A 56 13.09 -20.98 -4.92
C ASN A 56 12.22 -22.20 -4.56
N LEU A 57 12.80 -23.24 -3.95
CA LEU A 57 12.05 -24.44 -3.55
C LEU A 57 11.08 -24.14 -2.40
N ARG A 58 11.52 -23.37 -1.40
CA ARG A 58 10.72 -23.01 -0.23
C ARG A 58 9.53 -22.14 -0.61
N GLY A 59 9.73 -21.21 -1.54
CA GLY A 59 8.65 -20.36 -2.08
C GLY A 59 7.61 -21.17 -2.83
N SER A 60 8.00 -22.17 -3.61
CA SER A 60 7.05 -23.05 -4.31
C SER A 60 6.22 -23.89 -3.33
N ILE A 61 6.85 -24.38 -2.25
CA ILE A 61 6.13 -25.11 -1.20
C ILE A 61 5.14 -24.16 -0.48
N ALA A 62 5.60 -22.97 -0.09
CA ALA A 62 4.75 -21.98 0.57
C ALA A 62 3.56 -21.57 -0.31
N ASP A 63 3.78 -21.30 -1.60
CA ASP A 63 2.73 -20.97 -2.57
C ASP A 63 1.71 -22.12 -2.71
N SER A 64 2.18 -23.37 -2.78
CA SER A 64 1.32 -24.55 -2.84
C SER A 64 0.45 -24.70 -1.58
N LEU A 65 1.03 -24.46 -0.40
CA LEU A 65 0.30 -24.49 0.87
C LEU A 65 -0.74 -23.37 0.96
N CYS A 66 -0.41 -22.16 0.51
CA CYS A 66 -1.36 -21.05 0.42
C CYS A 66 -2.53 -21.40 -0.49
N LYS A 67 -2.26 -21.87 -1.70
CA LYS A 67 -3.31 -22.31 -2.65
C LYS A 67 -4.22 -23.37 -2.03
N LYS A 68 -3.66 -24.33 -1.29
CA LYS A 68 -4.44 -25.38 -0.63
C LYS A 68 -5.29 -24.84 0.54
N ARG A 69 -4.80 -23.85 1.29
CA ARG A 69 -5.44 -23.36 2.53
C ARG A 69 -6.41 -22.22 2.31
N ILE A 70 -6.05 -21.28 1.44
CA ILE A 70 -6.80 -20.03 1.21
C ILE A 70 -7.21 -19.85 -0.25
N HIS A 71 -6.98 -20.85 -1.10
CA HIS A 71 -7.29 -20.83 -2.54
C HIS A 71 -6.64 -19.70 -3.34
N MET A 72 -5.57 -19.11 -2.80
CA MET A 72 -4.78 -18.04 -3.42
C MET A 72 -3.29 -18.32 -3.25
N GLY A 73 -2.52 -18.11 -4.31
CA GLY A 73 -1.07 -18.17 -4.27
C GLY A 73 -0.44 -16.84 -3.84
N ALA A 74 0.85 -16.89 -3.48
CA ALA A 74 1.60 -15.70 -3.09
C ALA A 74 1.70 -14.64 -4.20
N LYS A 75 1.67 -15.06 -5.46
CA LYS A 75 1.70 -14.17 -6.64
C LYS A 75 0.34 -13.57 -6.98
N ASP A 76 -0.74 -14.22 -6.56
CA ASP A 76 -2.10 -13.74 -6.82
C ASP A 76 -2.43 -12.53 -5.94
N CYS A 77 -1.74 -12.39 -4.80
CA CYS A 77 -1.85 -11.23 -3.90
C CYS A 77 -0.92 -10.09 -4.38
N SER A 78 -1.34 -9.32 -5.38
CA SER A 78 -0.52 -8.27 -5.99
C SER A 78 -1.17 -6.89 -5.88
N THR A 79 -0.56 -6.00 -5.09
CA THR A 79 -0.98 -4.60 -4.99
C THR A 79 -0.81 -3.85 -6.30
N THR A 80 0.27 -4.14 -7.05
CA THR A 80 0.51 -3.48 -8.34
C THR A 80 -0.55 -3.86 -9.38
N GLN A 81 -1.14 -5.04 -9.29
CA GLN A 81 -2.24 -5.42 -10.19
C GLN A 81 -3.54 -4.71 -9.77
N ALA A 82 -3.89 -4.73 -8.48
CA ALA A 82 -5.06 -4.04 -7.96
C ALA A 82 -5.02 -2.53 -8.27
N LEU A 83 -3.87 -1.90 -8.11
CA LEU A 83 -3.68 -0.47 -8.33
C LEU A 83 -3.87 -0.02 -9.78
N LYS A 84 -3.73 -0.89 -10.77
CA LYS A 84 -4.02 -0.55 -12.17
C LYS A 84 -5.51 -0.21 -12.40
N ASN A 85 -6.39 -0.77 -11.59
CA ASN A 85 -7.83 -0.54 -11.66
C ASN A 85 -8.34 0.35 -10.52
N CYS A 86 -7.46 0.83 -9.65
CA CYS A 86 -7.81 1.67 -8.52
C CYS A 86 -8.43 2.98 -8.99
N ARG A 87 -9.55 3.37 -8.39
CA ARG A 87 -10.26 4.64 -8.62
C ARG A 87 -10.23 5.57 -7.42
N LEU A 88 -9.78 5.06 -6.26
CA LEU A 88 -9.68 5.84 -5.03
C LEU A 88 -8.35 6.58 -4.98
N PRO A 89 -8.32 7.85 -4.58
CA PRO A 89 -7.07 8.55 -4.30
C PRO A 89 -6.22 7.77 -3.29
N VAL A 90 -4.89 7.75 -3.51
CA VAL A 90 -3.95 7.02 -2.64
C VAL A 90 -2.84 7.94 -2.16
N LEU A 91 -2.64 8.01 -0.85
CA LEU A 91 -1.42 8.56 -0.24
C LEU A 91 -0.50 7.40 0.12
N PHE A 92 0.66 7.37 -0.51
CA PHE A 92 1.74 6.44 -0.19
C PHE A 92 2.74 7.12 0.73
N ALA A 93 3.18 6.42 1.78
CA ALA A 93 4.27 6.85 2.64
C ALA A 93 5.31 5.72 2.75
N HIS A 94 6.62 6.08 2.93
CA HIS A 94 7.68 5.10 3.14
C HIS A 94 8.97 5.77 3.62
N GLY A 95 9.73 5.07 4.46
CA GLY A 95 11.06 5.45 4.87
C GLY A 95 12.15 4.99 3.90
N THR A 96 13.22 5.76 3.70
CA THR A 96 14.30 5.38 2.78
C THR A 96 15.20 4.27 3.33
N GLU A 97 15.26 4.12 4.66
CA GLU A 97 16.12 3.14 5.34
C GLU A 97 15.31 1.93 5.82
N ASP A 98 14.17 1.66 5.18
CA ASP A 98 13.37 0.47 5.51
C ASP A 98 14.12 -0.80 5.07
N HIS A 99 14.66 -1.50 6.08
CA HIS A 99 15.44 -2.74 5.89
C HIS A 99 14.58 -3.99 5.78
N PHE A 100 13.27 -3.88 5.99
CA PHE A 100 12.34 -5.01 5.94
C PHE A 100 11.51 -5.02 4.65
N VAL A 101 10.90 -3.87 4.30
CA VAL A 101 10.21 -3.67 3.02
C VAL A 101 10.96 -2.59 2.23
N PRO A 102 11.66 -2.94 1.15
CA PRO A 102 12.42 -1.94 0.40
C PRO A 102 11.52 -0.85 -0.19
N VAL A 103 11.96 0.40 -0.09
CA VAL A 103 11.22 1.59 -0.58
C VAL A 103 10.86 1.49 -2.07
N GLU A 104 11.62 0.72 -2.86
CA GLU A 104 11.36 0.42 -4.27
C GLU A 104 10.01 -0.25 -4.48
N MET A 105 9.50 -0.99 -3.50
CA MET A 105 8.16 -1.58 -3.58
C MET A 105 7.09 -0.51 -3.55
N THR A 106 7.25 0.55 -2.76
CA THR A 106 6.34 1.70 -2.79
C THR A 106 6.46 2.48 -4.10
N TYR A 107 7.65 2.66 -4.66
CA TYR A 107 7.77 3.29 -5.98
C TYR A 107 7.07 2.48 -7.08
N ARG A 108 7.17 1.15 -7.04
CA ARG A 108 6.44 0.27 -7.97
C ARG A 108 4.93 0.37 -7.78
N ASN A 109 4.43 0.39 -6.55
CA ASN A 109 3.02 0.61 -6.23
C ASN A 109 2.54 1.97 -6.72
N TYR A 110 3.30 3.03 -6.44
CA TYR A 110 3.01 4.37 -6.91
C TYR A 110 2.96 4.43 -8.44
N GLY A 111 3.94 3.85 -9.13
CA GLY A 111 3.96 3.80 -10.59
C GLY A 111 2.78 3.03 -11.19
N ALA A 112 2.32 1.96 -10.54
CA ALA A 112 1.20 1.15 -11.00
C ALA A 112 -0.18 1.78 -10.75
N CYS A 113 -0.29 2.71 -9.79
CA CYS A 113 -1.56 3.32 -9.41
C CYS A 113 -2.09 4.24 -10.51
N SER A 114 -3.30 3.95 -11.02
CA SER A 114 -3.98 4.75 -12.04
C SER A 114 -4.78 5.93 -11.45
N ALA A 115 -5.11 5.88 -10.17
CA ALA A 115 -5.86 6.92 -9.47
C ALA A 115 -5.01 8.15 -9.13
N PRO A 116 -5.62 9.30 -8.75
CA PRO A 116 -4.91 10.41 -8.15
C PRO A 116 -4.08 9.93 -6.94
N LYS A 117 -2.83 10.38 -6.86
CA LYS A 117 -1.90 9.84 -5.88
C LYS A 117 -0.93 10.87 -5.35
N ARG A 118 -0.51 10.69 -4.10
CA ARG A 118 0.55 11.46 -3.44
C ARG A 118 1.59 10.52 -2.87
N LEU A 119 2.80 11.02 -2.70
CA LEU A 119 3.94 10.26 -2.20
C LEU A 119 4.66 11.05 -1.12
N LEU A 120 4.81 10.44 0.05
CA LEU A 120 5.62 10.92 1.16
C LEU A 120 6.80 9.97 1.36
N ILE A 121 7.98 10.40 0.96
CA ILE A 121 9.22 9.69 1.29
C ILE A 121 9.89 10.37 2.45
N VAL A 122 10.23 9.60 3.47
CA VAL A 122 10.85 10.07 4.73
C VAL A 122 12.29 9.59 4.77
N PRO A 123 13.27 10.51 4.55
CA PRO A 123 14.68 10.15 4.60
C PRO A 123 15.09 9.63 5.98
N GLY A 124 15.82 8.52 6.01
CA GLY A 124 16.35 7.92 7.23
C GLY A 124 15.36 7.13 8.07
N ALA A 125 14.08 7.10 7.72
CA ALA A 125 13.10 6.29 8.43
C ALA A 125 13.24 4.80 8.08
N ASP A 126 13.26 3.95 9.10
CA ASP A 126 13.17 2.49 8.98
C ASP A 126 11.70 2.02 8.91
N HIS A 127 11.48 0.73 8.89
CA HIS A 127 10.18 0.09 8.73
C HIS A 127 9.09 0.59 9.70
N GLY A 128 8.03 1.19 9.14
CA GLY A 128 6.93 1.73 9.93
C GLY A 128 7.27 2.98 10.76
N MET A 129 8.45 3.59 10.56
CA MET A 129 8.92 4.72 11.35
C MET A 129 8.70 6.08 10.68
N SER A 130 8.05 6.12 9.51
CA SER A 130 7.82 7.36 8.76
C SER A 130 7.11 8.44 9.60
N TYR A 131 6.05 8.06 10.30
CA TYR A 131 5.31 8.97 11.18
C TYR A 131 6.16 9.47 12.36
N TYR A 132 6.97 8.60 12.95
CA TYR A 132 7.79 8.94 14.11
C TYR A 132 8.88 9.95 13.77
N LEU A 133 9.50 9.79 12.61
CA LEU A 133 10.67 10.61 12.23
C LEU A 133 10.26 11.98 11.70
N GLU A 134 9.17 12.08 10.94
CA GLU A 134 8.67 13.33 10.37
C GLU A 134 7.18 13.54 10.66
N LYS A 135 6.81 13.52 11.94
CA LYS A 135 5.42 13.60 12.41
C LYS A 135 4.66 14.76 11.78
N ASP A 136 5.17 15.98 11.88
CA ASP A 136 4.46 17.19 11.44
C ASP A 136 4.20 17.15 9.92
N ARG A 137 5.19 16.72 9.15
CA ARG A 137 5.07 16.58 7.69
C ARG A 137 4.11 15.48 7.30
N TYR A 138 4.13 14.36 8.03
CA TYR A 138 3.21 13.24 7.81
C TYR A 138 1.75 13.65 8.10
N GLU A 139 1.51 14.32 9.22
CA GLU A 139 0.19 14.84 9.60
C GLU A 139 -0.28 15.90 8.62
N GLN A 140 0.57 16.86 8.25
CA GLN A 140 0.23 17.88 7.28
C GLN A 140 -0.21 17.27 5.95
N MET A 141 0.59 16.35 5.38
CA MET A 141 0.27 15.71 4.11
C MET A 141 -1.00 14.87 4.18
N THR A 142 -1.25 14.20 5.29
CA THR A 142 -2.46 13.42 5.53
C THR A 142 -3.69 14.33 5.60
N LEU A 143 -3.63 15.44 6.31
CA LEU A 143 -4.71 16.43 6.41
C LEU A 143 -5.02 17.10 5.07
N GLU A 144 -3.98 17.45 4.31
CA GLU A 144 -4.13 18.01 2.96
C GLU A 144 -4.77 16.99 2.03
N PHE A 145 -4.35 15.72 2.09
CA PHE A 145 -4.93 14.65 1.31
C PHE A 145 -6.42 14.47 1.62
N PHE A 146 -6.81 14.41 2.89
CA PHE A 146 -8.22 14.30 3.26
C PHE A 146 -9.02 15.51 2.80
N ARG A 147 -8.50 16.72 2.99
CA ARG A 147 -9.18 17.97 2.59
C ARG A 147 -9.46 18.02 1.10
N ASP A 148 -8.50 17.62 0.28
CA ASP A 148 -8.65 17.69 -1.17
C ASP A 148 -9.70 16.70 -1.69
N TYR A 149 -9.76 15.51 -1.11
CA TYR A 149 -10.67 14.47 -1.58
C TYR A 149 -12.02 14.43 -0.88
N ASP A 150 -12.18 15.05 0.25
CA ASP A 150 -13.51 15.31 0.85
C ASP A 150 -14.28 16.39 0.07
N ARG A 151 -13.60 17.44 -0.39
CA ARG A 151 -14.23 18.56 -1.11
C ARG A 151 -14.66 18.20 -2.53
N THR A 152 -13.92 17.39 -3.25
CA THR A 152 -14.14 17.12 -4.67
C THR A 152 -15.41 16.33 -4.98
N ARG A 153 -16.02 15.65 -4.01
CA ARG A 153 -17.32 14.97 -4.19
C ARG A 153 -18.53 15.73 -3.63
N GLY A 154 -18.31 16.85 -2.92
CA GLY A 154 -19.40 17.71 -2.42
C GLY A 154 -19.93 18.72 -3.44
N ILE A 155 -19.22 18.95 -4.55
CA ILE A 155 -19.55 19.99 -5.54
C ILE A 155 -20.41 19.48 -6.69
N SER A 156 -20.53 18.18 -6.89
CA SER A 156 -21.33 17.59 -7.98
C SER A 156 -22.82 17.39 -7.65
N GLY A 157 -23.33 17.93 -6.55
CA GLY A 157 -24.68 17.69 -6.06
C GLY A 157 -25.48 18.91 -5.62
N LEU A 158 -25.09 20.15 -5.95
CA LEU A 158 -25.95 21.31 -5.75
C LEU A 158 -26.65 21.65 -7.08
N PRO A 159 -28.00 21.58 -7.14
CA PRO A 159 -28.75 22.15 -8.26
C PRO A 159 -28.59 23.68 -8.28
N GLN A 160 -28.42 24.25 -9.47
CA GLN A 160 -28.44 25.68 -9.73
C GLN A 160 -29.83 26.26 -9.43
#